data_9996ca0829a7f0ffb4a0b279438fbcc1
#
_entry.id   9996ca0829a7f0ffb4a0b279438fbcc1
#
_cell.length_a   1.000
_cell.length_b   1.000
_cell.length_c   1.000
_cell.angle_alpha   90.00
_cell.angle_beta   90.00
_cell.angle_gamma   90.00
#
_symmetry.space_group_name_H-M   'P 1'
#
loop_
_entity.id
_entity.type
_entity.pdbx_description
1 polymer ?
#
loop_
_entity_poly.entity_id
_entity_poly.type
_entity_poly.pdbx_seq_one_letter_code
_entity_poly.pdbx_strand_id
1 'polypeptide(L)'
;MKVRVPNYFNEFKCIASECEDTCCAGWEIVIDDETHKRYENVEGEFGEILRSKIVKSDGENIFLLNNGNCSFLNEKKMCEIYINLGEDNLCYTCQQFPRYTEEFLDLKEVGLSLSCPEAARIILRKAENTTFNLSEEDKCENEIKEELEDDLSLSCENINSSNCDLCKSSNLKNSENRECFDLKNSEDSECNNSEVESFTDDEDCFDEGIDAEVLSEFLECRNIVFNIIERNDLDLGTKAALALEFVKEVQNKIDLGDMDEIPELMEEYRDENFINTLIKELECFKGKESIKHKNLCEYLNVYKKIKHINSNDPLGLEKALKYFEGNEEFYLRKHKEFNEYYKENLYKFKNILVYFIFRYFMKAIFDYDVSAKIKLAIISTLTIKELAVVRFIENNNEFTEEDMVEVSRIYSKDIEHSDENIENLQEIFETEEIFEVDEILPMLMNDF
;
A
#
# COMPACT_ATOMS: atom_id res chain seq x y z
N MET A 1 -10.57 0.73 -18.19
CA MET A 1 -10.04 1.44 -17.00
C MET A 1 -8.60 1.86 -17.29
N LYS A 2 -8.15 3.01 -16.82
CA LYS A 2 -6.74 3.44 -16.92
C LYS A 2 -5.96 2.89 -15.74
N VAL A 3 -4.78 2.32 -15.99
CA VAL A 3 -3.93 1.75 -14.92
C VAL A 3 -2.66 2.56 -14.81
N ARG A 4 -2.35 3.05 -13.60
CA ARG A 4 -1.13 3.79 -13.29
C ARG A 4 -0.24 2.98 -12.35
N VAL A 5 1.01 2.78 -12.75
CA VAL A 5 2.01 2.03 -11.98
C VAL A 5 3.34 2.78 -11.90
N PRO A 6 4.12 2.66 -10.81
CA PRO A 6 5.49 3.14 -10.76
C PRO A 6 6.36 2.42 -11.78
N ASN A 7 7.37 3.12 -12.32
CA ASN A 7 8.26 2.58 -13.35
C ASN A 7 9.05 1.33 -12.93
N TYR A 8 9.14 1.05 -11.65
CA TYR A 8 9.79 -0.14 -11.09
C TYR A 8 8.83 -1.33 -10.87
N PHE A 9 7.51 -1.14 -11.06
CA PHE A 9 6.49 -2.13 -10.70
C PHE A 9 6.72 -3.51 -11.33
N ASN A 10 7.04 -3.54 -12.62
CA ASN A 10 7.25 -4.78 -13.37
C ASN A 10 8.59 -5.47 -13.06
N GLU A 11 9.45 -4.87 -12.25
CA GLU A 11 10.70 -5.50 -11.82
C GLU A 11 10.49 -6.48 -10.66
N PHE A 12 9.34 -6.41 -9.99
CA PHE A 12 9.05 -7.28 -8.85
C PHE A 12 8.84 -8.73 -9.28
N LYS A 13 9.58 -9.60 -8.59
CA LYS A 13 9.39 -11.05 -8.65
C LYS A 13 9.59 -11.64 -7.28
N CYS A 14 8.61 -12.40 -6.78
CA CYS A 14 8.71 -13.06 -5.50
C CYS A 14 9.88 -14.05 -5.48
N ILE A 15 10.72 -13.97 -4.45
CA ILE A 15 11.88 -14.84 -4.25
C ILE A 15 11.55 -16.07 -3.39
N ALA A 16 10.31 -16.24 -3.00
CA ALA A 16 9.76 -17.41 -2.30
C ALA A 16 10.62 -17.88 -1.11
N SER A 17 11.19 -19.08 -1.21
CA SER A 17 11.99 -19.69 -0.13
C SER A 17 13.32 -19.01 0.17
N GLU A 18 13.77 -18.08 -0.67
CA GLU A 18 14.98 -17.28 -0.45
C GLU A 18 14.69 -16.00 0.33
N CYS A 19 13.40 -15.71 0.63
CA CYS A 19 12.99 -14.54 1.36
C CYS A 19 13.36 -14.64 2.84
N GLU A 20 13.98 -13.58 3.38
CA GLU A 20 14.37 -13.49 4.79
C GLU A 20 13.19 -13.28 5.73
N ASP A 21 12.06 -12.79 5.22
CA ASP A 21 10.80 -12.63 5.96
C ASP A 21 9.69 -13.50 5.36
N THR A 22 8.48 -13.31 5.81
CA THR A 22 7.28 -13.99 5.30
C THR A 22 6.10 -13.04 5.22
N CYS A 23 5.35 -13.12 4.12
CA CYS A 23 4.06 -12.45 3.96
C CYS A 23 2.95 -13.06 4.84
N CYS A 24 3.20 -14.21 5.47
CA CYS A 24 2.26 -14.92 6.34
C CYS A 24 2.37 -14.51 7.82
N ALA A 25 2.92 -13.35 8.14
CA ALA A 25 3.12 -12.93 9.52
C ALA A 25 2.81 -11.45 9.73
N GLY A 26 2.17 -11.15 10.86
CA GLY A 26 1.99 -9.79 11.36
C GLY A 26 0.70 -9.10 10.94
N TRP A 27 -0.22 -9.76 10.24
CA TRP A 27 -1.50 -9.19 9.84
C TRP A 27 -2.57 -10.26 9.62
N GLU A 28 -3.84 -9.86 9.65
CA GLU A 28 -4.98 -10.71 9.35
C GLU A 28 -5.16 -10.84 7.85
N ILE A 29 -5.20 -12.08 7.36
CA ILE A 29 -5.32 -12.36 5.94
C ILE A 29 -6.77 -12.69 5.66
N VAL A 30 -7.46 -11.79 4.98
CA VAL A 30 -8.83 -11.95 4.51
C VAL A 30 -8.85 -12.92 3.34
N ILE A 31 -9.85 -13.82 3.35
CA ILE A 31 -10.08 -14.83 2.33
C ILE A 31 -11.33 -14.40 1.55
N ASP A 32 -11.17 -14.12 0.28
CA ASP A 32 -12.28 -13.79 -0.62
C ASP A 32 -13.31 -14.93 -0.69
N ASP A 33 -14.58 -14.59 -0.94
CA ASP A 33 -15.69 -15.53 -0.90
C ASP A 33 -15.57 -16.66 -1.92
N GLU A 34 -14.99 -16.39 -3.10
CA GLU A 34 -14.76 -17.39 -4.13
C GLU A 34 -13.74 -18.43 -3.64
N THR A 35 -12.61 -17.96 -3.11
CA THR A 35 -11.60 -18.85 -2.53
C THR A 35 -12.12 -19.59 -1.31
N HIS A 36 -12.91 -18.93 -0.44
CA HIS A 36 -13.54 -19.59 0.70
C HIS A 36 -14.43 -20.76 0.24
N LYS A 37 -15.29 -20.55 -0.77
CA LYS A 37 -16.11 -21.61 -1.36
C LYS A 37 -15.26 -22.75 -1.95
N ARG A 38 -14.12 -22.43 -2.59
CA ARG A 38 -13.17 -23.46 -3.08
C ARG A 38 -12.60 -24.27 -1.91
N TYR A 39 -12.19 -23.61 -0.81
CA TYR A 39 -11.62 -24.26 0.37
C TYR A 39 -12.62 -25.18 1.09
N GLU A 40 -13.90 -24.83 1.10
CA GLU A 40 -14.95 -25.71 1.64
C GLU A 40 -15.04 -27.05 0.90
N ASN A 41 -14.71 -27.07 -0.38
CA ASN A 41 -14.81 -28.25 -1.26
C ASN A 41 -13.48 -29.04 -1.38
N VAL A 42 -12.41 -28.62 -0.72
CA VAL A 42 -11.15 -29.38 -0.72
C VAL A 42 -11.33 -30.69 0.05
N GLU A 43 -11.13 -31.80 -0.64
CA GLU A 43 -11.27 -33.15 -0.09
C GLU A 43 -9.99 -33.61 0.66
N GLY A 44 -10.15 -34.63 1.51
CA GLY A 44 -9.05 -35.28 2.21
C GLY A 44 -8.62 -34.58 3.49
N GLU A 45 -7.56 -35.11 4.11
CA GLU A 45 -7.05 -34.67 5.41
C GLU A 45 -6.65 -33.17 5.41
N PHE A 46 -6.03 -32.71 4.33
CA PHE A 46 -5.64 -31.30 4.21
C PHE A 46 -6.84 -30.37 4.13
N GLY A 47 -7.94 -30.78 3.46
CA GLY A 47 -9.19 -30.02 3.42
C GLY A 47 -9.84 -29.86 4.81
N GLU A 48 -9.77 -30.87 5.68
CA GLU A 48 -10.23 -30.77 7.07
C GLU A 48 -9.37 -29.79 7.89
N ILE A 49 -8.05 -29.85 7.71
CA ILE A 49 -7.11 -28.92 8.34
C ILE A 49 -7.39 -27.49 7.85
N LEU A 50 -7.59 -27.30 6.55
CA LEU A 50 -7.84 -26.01 5.92
C LEU A 50 -9.07 -25.33 6.55
N ARG A 51 -10.21 -26.02 6.58
CA ARG A 51 -11.45 -25.50 7.17
C ARG A 51 -11.33 -25.24 8.68
N SER A 52 -10.54 -26.03 9.42
CA SER A 52 -10.35 -25.83 10.87
C SER A 52 -9.54 -24.58 11.23
N LYS A 53 -8.81 -24.02 10.27
CA LYS A 53 -7.94 -22.84 10.44
C LYS A 53 -8.50 -21.57 9.81
N ILE A 54 -9.77 -21.59 9.40
CA ILE A 54 -10.51 -20.42 8.92
C ILE A 54 -11.52 -20.01 10.00
N VAL A 55 -11.55 -18.74 10.33
CA VAL A 55 -12.46 -18.18 11.32
C VAL A 55 -13.13 -16.92 10.75
N LYS A 56 -14.28 -16.52 11.35
CA LYS A 56 -14.92 -15.24 11.02
C LYS A 56 -14.47 -14.17 12.01
N SER A 57 -14.06 -13.02 11.49
CA SER A 57 -13.76 -11.79 12.22
C SER A 57 -14.42 -10.64 11.48
N ASP A 58 -15.21 -9.82 12.17
CA ASP A 58 -15.92 -8.64 11.63
C ASP A 58 -16.73 -8.85 10.34
N GLY A 59 -17.25 -10.07 10.19
CA GLY A 59 -18.05 -10.50 9.04
C GLY A 59 -17.26 -11.19 7.94
N GLU A 60 -15.95 -11.05 7.90
CA GLU A 60 -15.05 -11.62 6.90
C GLU A 60 -14.49 -12.99 7.31
N ASN A 61 -14.13 -13.82 6.33
CA ASN A 61 -13.41 -15.06 6.56
C ASN A 61 -11.90 -14.77 6.57
N ILE A 62 -11.21 -15.13 7.66
CA ILE A 62 -9.77 -14.91 7.81
C ILE A 62 -9.06 -16.20 8.18
N PHE A 63 -7.76 -16.29 7.89
CA PHE A 63 -6.93 -17.35 8.41
C PHE A 63 -6.65 -17.15 9.91
N LEU A 64 -6.80 -18.22 10.70
CA LEU A 64 -6.42 -18.21 12.10
C LEU A 64 -4.94 -17.85 12.27
N LEU A 65 -4.66 -16.93 13.19
CA LEU A 65 -3.30 -16.55 13.54
C LEU A 65 -2.80 -17.29 14.79
N ASN A 66 -1.57 -17.79 14.72
CA ASN A 66 -0.86 -18.38 15.84
C ASN A 66 0.34 -17.50 16.20
N ASN A 67 0.26 -16.79 17.33
CA ASN A 67 1.29 -15.83 17.76
C ASN A 67 1.62 -14.78 16.65
N GLY A 68 0.58 -14.24 16.00
CA GLY A 68 0.73 -13.26 14.93
C GLY A 68 1.13 -13.84 13.56
N ASN A 69 1.28 -15.15 13.42
CA ASN A 69 1.60 -15.81 12.15
C ASN A 69 0.38 -16.55 11.62
N CYS A 70 0.20 -16.55 10.31
CA CYS A 70 -0.78 -17.40 9.65
C CYS A 70 -0.56 -18.86 10.05
N SER A 71 -1.65 -19.55 10.42
CA SER A 71 -1.59 -20.95 10.88
C SER A 71 -1.14 -21.95 9.82
N PHE A 72 -1.04 -21.51 8.55
CA PHE A 72 -0.48 -22.29 7.44
C PHE A 72 1.01 -22.03 7.18
N LEU A 73 1.66 -21.20 7.98
CA LEU A 73 3.10 -21.03 7.93
C LEU A 73 3.77 -22.18 8.69
N ASN A 74 4.54 -23.02 8.01
CA ASN A 74 5.23 -24.14 8.64
C ASN A 74 6.57 -23.71 9.29
N GLU A 75 7.22 -24.64 9.96
CA GLU A 75 8.51 -24.42 10.66
C GLU A 75 9.65 -23.95 9.72
N LYS A 76 9.52 -24.20 8.41
CA LYS A 76 10.48 -23.77 7.39
C LYS A 76 10.10 -22.42 6.77
N LYS A 77 9.16 -21.70 7.36
CA LYS A 77 8.60 -20.44 6.84
C LYS A 77 7.97 -20.55 5.44
N MET A 78 7.44 -21.73 5.10
CA MET A 78 6.76 -22.00 3.83
C MET A 78 5.26 -22.12 4.06
N CYS A 79 4.46 -21.66 3.07
CA CYS A 79 3.01 -21.75 3.10
C CYS A 79 2.54 -23.19 2.80
N GLU A 80 1.80 -23.81 3.71
CA GLU A 80 1.25 -25.16 3.53
C GLU A 80 0.14 -25.21 2.48
N ILE A 81 -0.60 -24.11 2.25
CA ILE A 81 -1.58 -24.04 1.17
C ILE A 81 -0.85 -24.11 -0.18
N TYR A 82 0.20 -23.30 -0.35
CA TYR A 82 1.03 -23.35 -1.57
C TYR A 82 1.61 -24.74 -1.82
N ILE A 83 2.13 -25.40 -0.79
CA ILE A 83 2.74 -26.73 -0.90
C ILE A 83 1.72 -27.80 -1.31
N ASN A 84 0.50 -27.77 -0.73
CA ASN A 84 -0.48 -28.84 -0.92
C ASN A 84 -1.44 -28.59 -2.09
N LEU A 85 -1.75 -27.33 -2.42
CA LEU A 85 -2.75 -26.97 -3.42
C LEU A 85 -2.16 -26.20 -4.62
N GLY A 86 -0.95 -25.63 -4.50
CA GLY A 86 -0.33 -24.80 -5.52
C GLY A 86 -0.69 -23.32 -5.44
N GLU A 87 -0.02 -22.49 -6.25
CA GLU A 87 -0.15 -21.03 -6.28
C GLU A 87 -1.57 -20.57 -6.64
N ASP A 88 -2.18 -21.19 -7.64
CA ASP A 88 -3.53 -20.86 -8.14
C ASP A 88 -4.64 -21.05 -7.08
N ASN A 89 -4.35 -21.73 -5.99
CA ASN A 89 -5.27 -21.95 -4.89
C ASN A 89 -5.01 -21.08 -3.65
N LEU A 90 -4.09 -20.13 -3.73
CA LEU A 90 -3.97 -19.09 -2.71
C LEU A 90 -5.22 -18.19 -2.78
N CYS A 91 -5.61 -17.56 -1.65
CA CYS A 91 -6.63 -16.52 -1.68
C CYS A 91 -6.10 -15.26 -2.40
N TYR A 92 -7.02 -14.42 -2.87
CA TYR A 92 -6.71 -13.22 -3.63
C TYR A 92 -5.64 -12.36 -2.93
N THR A 93 -5.82 -12.08 -1.64
CA THR A 93 -4.88 -11.33 -0.82
C THR A 93 -3.46 -11.91 -0.86
N CYS A 94 -3.32 -13.24 -0.72
CA CYS A 94 -2.02 -13.92 -0.77
C CYS A 94 -1.39 -13.91 -2.17
N GLN A 95 -2.20 -13.97 -3.23
CA GLN A 95 -1.72 -13.89 -4.62
C GLN A 95 -1.25 -12.49 -4.98
N GLN A 96 -1.96 -11.46 -4.49
CA GLN A 96 -1.64 -10.07 -4.82
C GLN A 96 -0.44 -9.54 -4.04
N PHE A 97 -0.24 -9.94 -2.77
CA PHE A 97 0.87 -9.40 -1.99
C PHE A 97 2.23 -9.54 -2.70
N PRO A 98 3.06 -8.49 -2.75
CA PRO A 98 2.95 -7.20 -2.07
C PRO A 98 2.28 -6.09 -2.91
N ARG A 99 1.49 -6.43 -3.90
CA ARG A 99 0.78 -5.45 -4.70
C ARG A 99 -0.41 -4.91 -3.91
N TYR A 100 -0.58 -3.61 -3.93
CA TYR A 100 -1.80 -2.94 -3.49
C TYR A 100 -2.46 -2.24 -4.66
N THR A 101 -3.76 -2.09 -4.60
CA THR A 101 -4.58 -1.46 -5.63
C THR A 101 -5.50 -0.44 -4.98
N GLU A 102 -5.60 0.74 -5.58
CA GLU A 102 -6.57 1.79 -5.23
C GLU A 102 -7.31 2.18 -6.50
N GLU A 103 -8.63 2.26 -6.45
CA GLU A 103 -9.50 2.55 -7.58
C GLU A 103 -10.24 3.87 -7.37
N PHE A 104 -10.22 4.74 -8.39
CA PHE A 104 -10.81 6.06 -8.38
C PHE A 104 -11.51 6.29 -9.73
N LEU A 105 -12.82 6.05 -9.82
CA LEU A 105 -13.59 6.13 -11.08
C LEU A 105 -12.98 5.26 -12.20
N ASP A 106 -12.45 5.89 -13.24
CA ASP A 106 -11.82 5.23 -14.40
C ASP A 106 -10.29 5.02 -14.24
N LEU A 107 -9.73 5.36 -13.06
CA LEU A 107 -8.31 5.24 -12.75
C LEU A 107 -8.06 4.20 -11.67
N LYS A 108 -7.18 3.24 -11.99
CA LYS A 108 -6.65 2.25 -11.06
C LYS A 108 -5.17 2.51 -10.83
N GLU A 109 -4.77 2.67 -9.58
CA GLU A 109 -3.37 2.82 -9.20
C GLU A 109 -2.88 1.54 -8.52
N VAL A 110 -1.79 0.98 -9.01
CA VAL A 110 -1.21 -0.25 -8.48
C VAL A 110 0.24 -0.02 -8.10
N GLY A 111 0.59 -0.38 -6.88
CA GLY A 111 1.95 -0.23 -6.35
C GLY A 111 2.46 -1.49 -5.66
N LEU A 112 3.67 -1.40 -5.10
CA LEU A 112 4.31 -2.45 -4.32
C LEU A 112 4.50 -1.97 -2.88
N SER A 113 4.13 -2.79 -1.89
CA SER A 113 4.28 -2.45 -0.47
C SER A 113 5.72 -2.58 0.01
N LEU A 114 6.21 -1.57 0.74
CA LEU A 114 7.51 -1.58 1.43
C LEU A 114 7.61 -2.71 2.48
N SER A 115 6.51 -3.27 2.94
CA SER A 115 6.49 -4.37 3.91
C SER A 115 7.09 -5.68 3.37
N CYS A 116 7.23 -5.82 2.05
CA CYS A 116 7.93 -6.93 1.41
C CYS A 116 9.41 -6.59 1.20
N PRO A 117 10.37 -7.42 1.68
CA PRO A 117 11.80 -7.13 1.53
C PRO A 117 12.23 -6.90 0.09
N GLU A 118 11.76 -7.75 -0.84
CA GLU A 118 12.13 -7.63 -2.25
C GLU A 118 11.52 -6.39 -2.93
N ALA A 119 10.26 -6.06 -2.59
CA ALA A 119 9.65 -4.81 -3.04
C ALA A 119 10.41 -3.58 -2.48
N ALA A 120 10.79 -3.62 -1.20
CA ALA A 120 11.58 -2.56 -0.57
C ALA A 120 12.95 -2.37 -1.26
N ARG A 121 13.66 -3.47 -1.60
CA ARG A 121 14.91 -3.40 -2.38
C ARG A 121 14.71 -2.68 -3.71
N ILE A 122 13.65 -3.03 -4.42
CA ILE A 122 13.34 -2.45 -5.73
C ILE A 122 13.02 -0.95 -5.60
N ILE A 123 12.17 -0.56 -4.64
CA ILE A 123 11.77 0.82 -4.39
C ILE A 123 12.98 1.69 -4.01
N LEU A 124 13.86 1.15 -3.14
CA LEU A 124 14.97 1.90 -2.56
C LEU A 124 16.24 1.92 -3.44
N ARG A 125 16.31 1.10 -4.49
CA ARG A 125 17.56 0.84 -5.23
C ARG A 125 18.00 1.98 -6.11
N LYS A 126 17.07 2.71 -6.75
CA LYS A 126 17.39 3.68 -7.81
C LYS A 126 17.48 5.10 -7.29
N ALA A 127 18.55 5.81 -7.65
CA ALA A 127 18.72 7.23 -7.39
C ALA A 127 17.94 8.12 -8.37
N GLU A 128 17.59 7.57 -9.55
CA GLU A 128 16.78 8.25 -10.55
C GLU A 128 15.37 8.50 -10.02
N ASN A 129 14.72 9.50 -10.64
CA ASN A 129 13.37 9.87 -10.25
C ASN A 129 12.38 8.75 -10.57
N THR A 130 11.43 8.53 -9.64
CA THR A 130 10.31 7.65 -9.87
C THR A 130 9.33 8.29 -10.84
N THR A 131 9.01 7.58 -11.92
CA THR A 131 7.98 7.99 -12.86
C THR A 131 6.80 7.02 -12.83
N PHE A 132 5.63 7.50 -13.19
CA PHE A 132 4.41 6.73 -13.15
C PHE A 132 3.88 6.51 -14.57
N ASN A 133 3.85 5.24 -14.99
CA ASN A 133 3.37 4.85 -16.30
C ASN A 133 1.85 4.70 -16.26
N LEU A 134 1.16 5.33 -17.22
CA LEU A 134 -0.28 5.20 -17.43
C LEU A 134 -0.52 4.33 -18.65
N SER A 135 -1.30 3.27 -18.51
CA SER A 135 -1.76 2.39 -19.59
C SER A 135 -3.28 2.24 -19.55
N GLU A 136 -3.87 1.87 -20.66
CA GLU A 136 -5.26 1.41 -20.66
C GLU A 136 -5.28 -0.10 -20.39
N GLU A 137 -6.17 -0.56 -19.51
CA GLU A 137 -6.47 -1.98 -19.38
C GLU A 137 -7.13 -2.41 -20.70
N ASP A 138 -6.46 -3.26 -21.46
CA ASP A 138 -7.09 -3.88 -22.63
C ASP A 138 -8.26 -4.74 -22.12
N LYS A 139 -9.48 -4.43 -22.57
CA LYS A 139 -10.68 -5.23 -22.30
C LYS A 139 -10.59 -6.68 -22.81
N CYS A 140 -9.42 -7.07 -23.33
CA CYS A 140 -9.19 -8.27 -24.12
C CYS A 140 -8.97 -9.58 -23.35
N GLU A 141 -8.75 -9.62 -22.06
CA GLU A 141 -8.47 -10.93 -21.42
C GLU A 141 -9.73 -11.70 -21.00
N ASN A 142 -10.82 -11.02 -20.66
CA ASN A 142 -12.08 -11.70 -20.30
C ASN A 142 -12.98 -11.95 -21.52
N GLU A 143 -13.05 -11.01 -22.47
CA GLU A 143 -13.83 -11.20 -23.72
C GLU A 143 -13.21 -12.28 -24.63
N ILE A 144 -11.88 -12.44 -24.65
CA ILE A 144 -11.22 -13.51 -25.41
C ILE A 144 -11.48 -14.90 -24.81
N LYS A 145 -11.66 -15.01 -23.49
CA LYS A 145 -12.03 -16.28 -22.86
C LYS A 145 -13.46 -16.67 -23.18
N GLU A 146 -14.40 -15.74 -23.12
CA GLU A 146 -15.82 -15.99 -23.50
C GLU A 146 -15.97 -16.24 -24.99
N GLU A 147 -15.30 -15.48 -25.90
CA GLU A 147 -15.33 -15.73 -27.35
C GLU A 147 -14.63 -17.05 -27.73
N LEU A 148 -13.58 -17.47 -27.01
CA LEU A 148 -12.93 -18.78 -27.26
C LEU A 148 -13.74 -19.95 -26.72
N GLU A 149 -14.52 -19.77 -25.66
CA GLU A 149 -15.44 -20.79 -25.15
C GLU A 149 -16.68 -20.92 -26.06
N ASP A 150 -17.21 -19.82 -26.61
CA ASP A 150 -18.31 -19.85 -27.57
C ASP A 150 -17.88 -20.38 -28.96
N ASP A 151 -16.68 -20.04 -29.45
CA ASP A 151 -16.16 -20.61 -30.70
C ASP A 151 -15.82 -22.11 -30.59
N LEU A 152 -15.41 -22.58 -29.42
CA LEU A 152 -15.21 -24.02 -29.16
C LEU A 152 -16.52 -24.81 -29.08
N SER A 153 -17.62 -24.18 -28.68
CA SER A 153 -18.93 -24.80 -28.63
C SER A 153 -19.60 -24.92 -30.00
N LEU A 154 -19.27 -23.98 -30.90
CA LEU A 154 -19.82 -23.96 -32.29
C LEU A 154 -19.04 -24.83 -33.31
N SER A 155 -17.78 -25.19 -33.00
CA SER A 155 -16.93 -25.96 -33.92
C SER A 155 -17.00 -27.47 -33.78
N CYS A 156 -17.72 -28.01 -32.79
CA CYS A 156 -17.82 -29.46 -32.56
C CYS A 156 -18.95 -30.18 -33.32
N GLU A 157 -19.81 -29.48 -34.03
CA GLU A 157 -20.96 -30.12 -34.74
C GLU A 157 -20.70 -30.52 -36.20
N ASN A 158 -19.54 -30.19 -36.82
CA ASN A 158 -19.34 -30.43 -38.25
C ASN A 158 -17.95 -30.92 -38.67
N ILE A 159 -17.32 -31.88 -37.97
CA ILE A 159 -16.14 -32.55 -38.53
C ILE A 159 -16.23 -34.05 -38.31
N ASN A 160 -16.60 -34.76 -39.41
CA ASN A 160 -16.42 -36.21 -39.53
C ASN A 160 -14.96 -36.63 -39.46
N SER A 161 -14.73 -37.58 -38.59
CA SER A 161 -13.53 -38.35 -38.35
C SER A 161 -12.54 -38.44 -39.51
N SER A 162 -11.36 -37.89 -39.35
CA SER A 162 -10.06 -38.49 -39.55
C SER A 162 -8.97 -37.39 -39.64
N ASN A 163 -7.97 -37.53 -38.77
CA ASN A 163 -6.74 -36.73 -38.69
C ASN A 163 -6.79 -35.44 -37.85
N CYS A 164 -6.72 -35.60 -36.55
CA CYS A 164 -6.14 -34.57 -35.68
C CYS A 164 -5.14 -35.23 -34.72
N ASP A 165 -3.86 -34.94 -34.89
CA ASP A 165 -2.75 -35.50 -34.09
C ASP A 165 -2.61 -34.84 -32.69
N LEU A 166 -3.55 -34.00 -32.26
CA LEU A 166 -3.53 -33.31 -30.99
C LEU A 166 -4.27 -33.99 -29.82
N CYS A 167 -4.98 -35.12 -30.12
CA CYS A 167 -5.76 -35.81 -29.09
C CYS A 167 -5.10 -37.08 -28.50
N LYS A 168 -3.77 -37.16 -28.51
CA LYS A 168 -3.05 -38.36 -28.01
C LYS A 168 -2.42 -38.24 -26.62
N SER A 169 -2.83 -37.31 -25.81
CA SER A 169 -2.29 -37.22 -24.44
C SER A 169 -3.31 -36.88 -23.36
N SER A 170 -4.42 -37.60 -23.28
CA SER A 170 -5.15 -37.73 -22.02
C SER A 170 -5.99 -38.97 -22.02
N ASN A 171 -5.52 -39.96 -21.28
CA ASN A 171 -6.31 -41.16 -20.93
C ASN A 171 -7.35 -40.77 -19.87
N LEU A 172 -8.63 -40.81 -20.24
CA LEU A 172 -9.71 -41.03 -19.29
C LEU A 172 -10.79 -41.88 -19.97
N LYS A 173 -10.96 -43.06 -19.39
CA LYS A 173 -11.94 -44.06 -19.82
C LYS A 173 -13.30 -43.79 -19.16
N ASN A 174 -14.33 -43.81 -20.02
CA ASN A 174 -15.75 -44.17 -19.84
C ASN A 174 -16.26 -44.58 -18.46
N SER A 175 -17.41 -44.00 -18.08
CA SER A 175 -18.59 -44.82 -17.82
C SER A 175 -19.89 -44.01 -18.02
N GLU A 176 -20.78 -44.64 -18.79
CA GLU A 176 -22.12 -44.19 -19.14
C GLU A 176 -23.06 -44.17 -17.94
N ASN A 177 -23.97 -43.18 -17.85
CA ASN A 177 -25.43 -43.44 -17.84
C ASN A 177 -26.19 -42.11 -17.78
N ARG A 178 -26.91 -41.82 -18.85
CA ARG A 178 -28.00 -40.84 -18.89
C ARG A 178 -29.29 -41.51 -18.51
N GLU A 179 -30.07 -40.92 -17.64
CA GLU A 179 -31.54 -41.08 -17.64
C GLU A 179 -32.19 -39.68 -17.53
N CYS A 180 -32.94 -39.39 -18.60
CA CYS A 180 -33.88 -38.27 -18.67
C CYS A 180 -35.14 -38.61 -17.88
N PHE A 181 -35.67 -37.68 -17.11
CA PHE A 181 -37.06 -37.69 -16.70
C PHE A 181 -37.75 -36.37 -17.05
N ASP A 182 -38.64 -36.50 -18.04
CA ASP A 182 -39.73 -35.55 -18.31
C ASP A 182 -40.78 -35.66 -17.22
N LEU A 183 -41.29 -34.54 -16.73
CA LEU A 183 -42.62 -34.49 -16.11
C LEU A 183 -43.33 -33.18 -16.43
N LYS A 184 -44.47 -33.41 -17.09
CA LYS A 184 -45.48 -32.41 -17.44
C LYS A 184 -46.42 -32.08 -16.28
N ASN A 185 -46.79 -30.78 -16.24
CA ASN A 185 -48.08 -30.17 -15.86
C ASN A 185 -48.92 -30.79 -14.75
N SER A 186 -49.26 -29.98 -13.77
CA SER A 186 -50.64 -29.79 -13.30
C SER A 186 -50.83 -28.44 -12.57
N GLU A 187 -51.98 -27.87 -12.80
CA GLU A 187 -52.50 -26.56 -12.53
C GLU A 187 -52.90 -26.33 -11.03
N ASP A 188 -53.07 -25.03 -10.71
CA ASP A 188 -53.91 -24.41 -9.69
C ASP A 188 -53.52 -24.46 -8.21
N SER A 189 -53.12 -23.27 -7.68
CA SER A 189 -53.97 -22.55 -6.72
C SER A 189 -53.30 -21.22 -6.27
N GLU A 190 -54.17 -20.23 -6.16
CA GLU A 190 -53.93 -18.85 -5.73
C GLU A 190 -53.28 -18.75 -4.34
N CYS A 191 -52.37 -17.78 -4.11
CA CYS A 191 -52.54 -16.69 -3.17
C CYS A 191 -51.23 -15.90 -2.88
N ASN A 192 -51.45 -14.60 -2.96
CA ASN A 192 -50.81 -13.48 -2.22
C ASN A 192 -49.43 -13.00 -2.61
N ASN A 193 -49.48 -11.80 -3.17
CA ASN A 193 -48.45 -10.80 -3.24
C ASN A 193 -47.68 -10.68 -1.93
N SER A 194 -46.43 -10.96 -1.94
CA SER A 194 -45.40 -10.24 -1.21
C SER A 194 -44.27 -9.98 -2.21
N GLU A 195 -44.03 -8.69 -2.42
CA GLU A 195 -42.96 -8.18 -3.23
C GLU A 195 -41.63 -8.81 -2.74
N VAL A 196 -41.07 -9.67 -3.55
CA VAL A 196 -39.66 -10.07 -3.41
C VAL A 196 -38.88 -9.07 -4.24
N GLU A 197 -38.34 -8.07 -3.58
CA GLU A 197 -37.30 -7.24 -4.14
C GLU A 197 -36.16 -8.18 -4.57
N SER A 198 -35.93 -8.22 -5.86
CA SER A 198 -34.75 -8.86 -6.44
C SER A 198 -33.55 -8.06 -5.99
N PHE A 199 -32.79 -8.57 -5.03
CA PHE A 199 -31.43 -8.12 -4.80
C PHE A 199 -30.63 -8.45 -6.05
N THR A 200 -30.39 -7.46 -6.88
CA THR A 200 -29.33 -7.47 -7.87
C THR A 200 -28.01 -7.33 -7.11
N ASP A 201 -27.06 -8.15 -7.44
CA ASP A 201 -25.71 -8.11 -6.90
C ASP A 201 -25.12 -6.72 -7.12
N ASP A 202 -25.04 -5.92 -6.04
CA ASP A 202 -24.45 -4.59 -6.03
C ASP A 202 -22.91 -4.74 -5.95
N GLU A 203 -22.26 -5.02 -7.06
CA GLU A 203 -20.81 -4.82 -7.23
C GLU A 203 -20.43 -3.35 -7.53
N ASP A 204 -21.41 -2.44 -7.63
CA ASP A 204 -21.20 -1.04 -8.05
C ASP A 204 -21.24 -0.01 -6.90
N CYS A 205 -21.12 -0.38 -5.63
CA CYS A 205 -21.35 0.53 -4.50
C CYS A 205 -20.20 1.47 -4.12
N PHE A 206 -19.04 1.44 -4.78
CA PHE A 206 -17.90 2.32 -4.43
C PHE A 206 -17.80 3.61 -5.28
N ASP A 207 -18.54 3.73 -6.36
CA ASP A 207 -18.39 4.84 -7.33
C ASP A 207 -19.39 6.00 -7.14
N GLU A 208 -20.44 5.83 -6.31
CA GLU A 208 -21.54 6.82 -6.19
C GLU A 208 -21.18 8.12 -5.44
N GLY A 209 -19.92 8.34 -5.05
CA GLY A 209 -19.52 9.50 -4.25
C GLY A 209 -18.33 10.31 -4.74
N ILE A 210 -17.55 9.82 -5.72
CA ILE A 210 -16.35 10.53 -6.17
C ILE A 210 -16.70 11.57 -7.24
N ASP A 211 -16.37 12.85 -6.98
CA ASP A 211 -16.47 13.91 -7.97
C ASP A 211 -15.26 13.86 -8.94
N ALA A 212 -15.54 13.73 -10.23
CA ALA A 212 -14.50 13.63 -11.27
C ALA A 212 -13.67 14.91 -11.41
N GLU A 213 -14.24 16.08 -11.16
CA GLU A 213 -13.52 17.35 -11.22
C GLU A 213 -12.55 17.44 -10.04
N VAL A 214 -13.00 17.11 -8.84
CA VAL A 214 -12.17 17.07 -7.63
C VAL A 214 -11.06 16.00 -7.76
N LEU A 215 -11.37 14.83 -8.31
CA LEU A 215 -10.36 13.80 -8.58
C LEU A 215 -9.26 14.32 -9.51
N SER A 216 -9.65 14.99 -10.60
CA SER A 216 -8.69 15.59 -11.54
C SER A 216 -7.83 16.65 -10.87
N GLU A 217 -8.40 17.48 -10.03
CA GLU A 217 -7.71 18.54 -9.30
C GLU A 217 -6.72 17.97 -8.28
N PHE A 218 -7.12 16.99 -7.48
CA PHE A 218 -6.21 16.34 -6.54
C PHE A 218 -5.07 15.56 -7.22
N LEU A 219 -5.32 14.99 -8.41
CA LEU A 219 -4.26 14.41 -9.24
C LEU A 219 -3.24 15.47 -9.69
N GLU A 220 -3.69 16.66 -10.07
CA GLU A 220 -2.80 17.76 -10.43
C GLU A 220 -2.05 18.31 -9.21
N CYS A 221 -2.71 18.45 -8.05
CA CYS A 221 -2.03 18.81 -6.79
C CYS A 221 -0.91 17.81 -6.46
N ARG A 222 -1.19 16.50 -6.55
CA ARG A 222 -0.16 15.48 -6.34
C ARG A 222 0.96 15.56 -7.37
N ASN A 223 0.68 15.91 -8.62
CA ASN A 223 1.71 16.12 -9.64
C ASN A 223 2.62 17.31 -9.28
N ILE A 224 2.07 18.40 -8.75
CA ILE A 224 2.89 19.53 -8.23
C ILE A 224 3.81 19.04 -7.10
N VAL A 225 3.28 18.28 -6.14
CA VAL A 225 4.07 17.68 -5.05
C VAL A 225 5.20 16.81 -5.62
N PHE A 226 4.95 15.92 -6.57
CA PHE A 226 5.99 15.11 -7.20
C PHE A 226 7.04 15.97 -7.92
N ASN A 227 6.62 17.01 -8.66
CA ASN A 227 7.55 17.90 -9.34
C ASN A 227 8.49 18.62 -8.34
N ILE A 228 7.99 19.02 -7.18
CA ILE A 228 8.79 19.61 -6.10
C ILE A 228 9.78 18.60 -5.53
N ILE A 229 9.31 17.40 -5.17
CA ILE A 229 10.14 16.35 -4.55
C ILE A 229 11.22 15.83 -5.51
N GLU A 230 10.95 15.81 -6.81
CA GLU A 230 11.88 15.30 -7.82
C GLU A 230 12.88 16.35 -8.34
N ARG A 231 12.87 17.57 -7.82
CA ARG A 231 13.88 18.60 -8.14
C ARG A 231 15.28 18.11 -7.77
N ASN A 232 16.28 18.42 -8.60
CA ASN A 232 17.67 18.01 -8.37
C ASN A 232 18.56 19.11 -7.79
N ASP A 233 18.05 20.33 -7.68
CA ASP A 233 18.75 21.52 -7.23
C ASP A 233 18.57 21.84 -5.74
N LEU A 234 17.71 21.06 -5.04
CA LEU A 234 17.39 21.26 -3.63
C LEU A 234 17.69 20.01 -2.79
N ASP A 235 17.99 20.18 -1.52
CA ASP A 235 18.05 19.10 -0.54
C ASP A 235 16.64 18.56 -0.24
N LEU A 236 16.56 17.34 0.30
CA LEU A 236 15.28 16.67 0.54
C LEU A 236 14.42 17.41 1.58
N GLY A 237 15.03 17.99 2.60
CA GLY A 237 14.32 18.77 3.62
C GLY A 237 13.62 19.99 3.02
N THR A 238 14.33 20.76 2.20
CA THR A 238 13.76 21.92 1.50
C THR A 238 12.63 21.50 0.55
N LYS A 239 12.77 20.38 -0.19
CA LYS A 239 11.72 19.84 -1.07
C LYS A 239 10.47 19.44 -0.27
N ALA A 240 10.64 18.71 0.81
CA ALA A 240 9.53 18.27 1.66
C ALA A 240 8.84 19.47 2.33
N ALA A 241 9.59 20.49 2.73
CA ALA A 241 9.05 21.73 3.30
C ALA A 241 8.21 22.50 2.27
N LEU A 242 8.68 22.64 1.03
CA LEU A 242 7.91 23.26 -0.06
C LEU A 242 6.63 22.49 -0.39
N ALA A 243 6.71 21.16 -0.41
CA ALA A 243 5.53 20.31 -0.65
C ALA A 243 4.51 20.42 0.49
N LEU A 244 4.98 20.53 1.73
CA LEU A 244 4.14 20.72 2.91
C LEU A 244 3.43 22.08 2.88
N GLU A 245 4.14 23.17 2.55
CA GLU A 245 3.55 24.50 2.40
C GLU A 245 2.51 24.54 1.27
N PHE A 246 2.81 23.94 0.11
CA PHE A 246 1.84 23.84 -0.97
C PHE A 246 0.55 23.16 -0.52
N VAL A 247 0.66 21.99 0.09
CA VAL A 247 -0.50 21.21 0.51
C VAL A 247 -1.27 21.89 1.64
N LYS A 248 -0.61 22.63 2.53
CA LYS A 248 -1.24 23.48 3.55
C LYS A 248 -2.12 24.54 2.88
N GLU A 249 -1.62 25.23 1.84
CA GLU A 249 -2.43 26.22 1.13
C GLU A 249 -3.61 25.59 0.37
N VAL A 250 -3.42 24.40 -0.22
CA VAL A 250 -4.50 23.62 -0.82
C VAL A 250 -5.57 23.28 0.23
N GLN A 251 -5.15 22.77 1.42
CA GLN A 251 -6.09 22.47 2.51
C GLN A 251 -6.86 23.70 2.96
N ASN A 252 -6.18 24.85 3.10
CA ASN A 252 -6.86 26.11 3.45
C ASN A 252 -7.95 26.47 2.44
N LYS A 253 -7.72 26.25 1.13
CA LYS A 253 -8.75 26.48 0.10
C LYS A 253 -9.93 25.53 0.24
N ILE A 254 -9.67 24.25 0.51
CA ILE A 254 -10.69 23.24 0.76
C ILE A 254 -11.55 23.65 1.97
N ASP A 255 -10.91 23.99 3.09
CA ASP A 255 -11.58 24.33 4.36
C ASP A 255 -12.46 25.60 4.26
N LEU A 256 -12.06 26.54 3.41
CA LEU A 256 -12.81 27.77 3.15
C LEU A 256 -13.94 27.57 2.10
N GLY A 257 -13.91 26.45 1.37
CA GLY A 257 -14.83 26.20 0.25
C GLY A 257 -14.47 26.95 -1.04
N ASP A 258 -13.20 27.41 -1.15
CA ASP A 258 -12.65 28.19 -2.26
C ASP A 258 -11.82 27.28 -3.20
N MET A 259 -12.29 26.07 -3.48
CA MET A 259 -11.56 25.08 -4.29
C MET A 259 -11.30 25.57 -5.71
N ASP A 260 -12.15 26.42 -6.27
CA ASP A 260 -12.00 27.06 -7.58
C ASP A 260 -10.75 27.97 -7.69
N GLU A 261 -10.10 28.32 -6.56
CA GLU A 261 -8.83 29.06 -6.51
C GLU A 261 -7.59 28.13 -6.49
N ILE A 262 -7.75 26.81 -6.32
CA ILE A 262 -6.62 25.86 -6.32
C ILE A 262 -5.83 25.86 -7.64
N PRO A 263 -6.46 25.95 -8.83
CA PRO A 263 -5.70 26.06 -10.08
C PRO A 263 -4.78 27.27 -10.16
N GLU A 264 -5.16 28.44 -9.59
CA GLU A 264 -4.31 29.62 -9.54
C GLU A 264 -3.10 29.38 -8.61
N LEU A 265 -3.34 28.79 -7.44
CA LEU A 265 -2.27 28.39 -6.51
C LEU A 265 -1.29 27.41 -7.18
N MET A 266 -1.76 26.45 -7.96
CA MET A 266 -0.89 25.52 -8.69
C MET A 266 0.01 26.25 -9.71
N GLU A 267 -0.48 27.30 -10.39
CA GLU A 267 0.33 28.12 -11.29
C GLU A 267 1.42 28.91 -10.55
N GLU A 268 1.12 29.42 -9.34
CA GLU A 268 2.13 30.06 -8.50
C GLU A 268 3.29 29.10 -8.16
N TYR A 269 2.98 27.85 -7.80
CA TYR A 269 3.99 26.84 -7.49
C TYR A 269 4.73 26.27 -8.73
N ARG A 270 4.30 26.64 -9.94
CA ARG A 270 5.06 26.43 -11.19
C ARG A 270 6.01 27.57 -11.51
N ASP A 271 5.85 28.76 -10.89
CA ASP A 271 6.73 29.92 -11.10
C ASP A 271 8.00 29.80 -10.26
N GLU A 272 9.15 29.74 -10.93
CA GLU A 272 10.47 29.64 -10.27
C GLU A 272 10.80 30.87 -9.36
N ASN A 273 10.29 32.07 -9.66
CA ASN A 273 10.51 33.23 -8.81
C ASN A 273 9.71 33.12 -7.51
N PHE A 274 8.50 32.60 -7.59
CA PHE A 274 7.67 32.32 -6.42
C PHE A 274 8.36 31.26 -5.52
N ILE A 275 8.75 30.12 -6.08
CA ILE A 275 9.47 29.06 -5.39
C ILE A 275 10.76 29.59 -4.72
N ASN A 276 11.55 30.39 -5.43
CA ASN A 276 12.76 30.98 -4.88
C ASN A 276 12.50 31.97 -3.73
N THR A 277 11.33 32.59 -3.69
CA THR A 277 10.89 33.44 -2.58
C THR A 277 10.54 32.61 -1.38
N LEU A 278 9.74 31.56 -1.54
CA LEU A 278 9.39 30.61 -0.49
C LEU A 278 10.63 29.94 0.13
N ILE A 279 11.59 29.50 -0.69
CA ILE A 279 12.86 28.93 -0.20
C ILE A 279 13.56 29.88 0.77
N LYS A 280 13.61 31.20 0.44
CA LYS A 280 14.23 32.19 1.33
C LYS A 280 13.45 32.39 2.64
N GLU A 281 12.13 32.29 2.58
CA GLU A 281 11.27 32.35 3.77
C GLU A 281 11.49 31.12 4.66
N LEU A 282 11.60 29.94 4.06
CA LEU A 282 11.90 28.69 4.77
C LEU A 282 13.27 28.67 5.44
N GLU A 283 14.23 29.48 4.98
CA GLU A 283 15.55 29.57 5.63
C GLU A 283 15.50 30.04 7.10
N CYS A 284 14.42 30.73 7.52
CA CYS A 284 14.24 31.10 8.93
C CYS A 284 14.10 29.92 9.90
N PHE A 285 13.76 28.73 9.36
CA PHE A 285 13.65 27.49 10.14
C PHE A 285 14.99 26.73 10.28
N LYS A 286 16.02 27.10 9.53
CA LYS A 286 17.39 26.55 9.69
C LYS A 286 18.03 26.99 11.01
N GLY A 287 18.89 26.12 11.56
CA GLY A 287 19.58 26.37 12.83
C GLY A 287 18.70 26.20 14.08
N LYS A 288 17.55 25.51 13.94
CA LYS A 288 16.63 25.22 15.05
C LYS A 288 16.71 23.76 15.49
N GLU A 289 17.90 23.19 15.57
CA GLU A 289 18.15 21.77 15.87
C GLU A 289 17.59 21.35 17.24
N SER A 290 17.49 22.24 18.22
CA SER A 290 16.88 21.94 19.52
C SER A 290 15.38 21.66 19.41
N ILE A 291 14.68 22.36 18.50
CA ILE A 291 13.27 22.08 18.21
C ILE A 291 13.14 20.71 17.55
N LYS A 292 14.01 20.42 16.58
CA LYS A 292 14.05 19.10 15.92
C LYS A 292 14.16 17.97 16.94
N HIS A 293 15.12 18.04 17.86
CA HIS A 293 15.31 17.01 18.88
C HIS A 293 14.07 16.82 19.79
N LYS A 294 13.48 17.95 20.24
CA LYS A 294 12.27 17.92 21.08
C LYS A 294 11.12 17.26 20.32
N ASN A 295 10.82 17.75 19.13
CA ASN A 295 9.66 17.31 18.34
C ASN A 295 9.80 15.83 17.97
N LEU A 296 11.02 15.37 17.62
CA LEU A 296 11.24 13.96 17.38
C LEU A 296 10.88 13.08 18.58
N CYS A 297 11.35 13.41 19.76
CA CYS A 297 11.03 12.62 20.97
C CYS A 297 9.51 12.56 21.20
N GLU A 298 8.79 13.63 20.88
CA GLU A 298 7.33 13.66 20.93
C GLU A 298 6.70 12.77 19.85
N TYR A 299 7.19 12.80 18.59
CA TYR A 299 6.75 11.89 17.51
C TYR A 299 6.92 10.41 17.90
N LEU A 300 8.10 10.04 18.40
CA LEU A 300 8.34 8.66 18.83
C LEU A 300 7.39 8.23 19.97
N ASN A 301 7.04 9.16 20.87
CA ASN A 301 6.04 8.89 21.93
C ASN A 301 4.61 8.76 21.39
N VAL A 302 4.24 9.43 20.30
CA VAL A 302 2.97 9.22 19.60
C VAL A 302 2.95 7.81 19.01
N TYR A 303 3.98 7.44 18.25
CA TYR A 303 4.08 6.10 17.65
C TYR A 303 4.03 4.97 18.68
N LYS A 304 4.51 5.17 19.91
CA LYS A 304 4.37 4.18 20.99
C LYS A 304 2.92 3.95 21.45
N LYS A 305 2.00 4.86 21.16
CA LYS A 305 0.60 4.77 21.60
C LYS A 305 -0.29 4.04 20.58
N ILE A 306 0.14 3.93 19.32
CA ILE A 306 -0.60 3.20 18.30
C ILE A 306 -0.50 1.68 18.51
N LYS A 307 -1.37 0.93 17.84
CA LYS A 307 -1.43 -0.52 17.94
C LYS A 307 -0.27 -1.17 17.17
N HIS A 308 0.63 -1.83 17.87
CA HIS A 308 1.73 -2.57 17.24
C HIS A 308 1.34 -4.02 16.96
N ILE A 309 1.74 -4.53 15.79
CA ILE A 309 1.51 -5.93 15.37
C ILE A 309 2.17 -6.91 16.35
N ASN A 310 3.35 -6.57 16.86
CA ASN A 310 4.06 -7.36 17.85
C ASN A 310 4.20 -6.57 19.16
N SER A 311 3.83 -7.15 20.27
CA SER A 311 3.79 -6.50 21.59
C SER A 311 5.15 -6.08 22.19
N ASN A 312 6.28 -6.27 21.49
CA ASN A 312 7.63 -6.11 22.03
C ASN A 312 8.47 -5.11 21.24
N ASP A 313 7.99 -3.85 21.09
CA ASP A 313 8.74 -2.75 20.44
C ASP A 313 9.34 -3.13 19.07
N PRO A 314 8.51 -3.52 18.08
CA PRO A 314 9.00 -3.99 16.78
C PRO A 314 9.77 -2.92 16.02
N LEU A 315 9.40 -1.66 16.21
CA LEU A 315 10.07 -0.50 15.60
C LEU A 315 11.34 -0.08 16.34
N GLY A 316 11.57 -0.56 17.58
CA GLY A 316 12.69 -0.10 18.38
C GLY A 316 12.51 1.32 18.92
N LEU A 317 11.26 1.78 19.10
CA LEU A 317 10.94 3.13 19.58
C LEU A 317 11.43 3.39 21.01
N GLU A 318 11.35 2.38 21.89
CA GLU A 318 11.88 2.48 23.25
C GLU A 318 13.39 2.64 23.27
N LYS A 319 14.09 1.97 22.35
CA LYS A 319 15.53 2.13 22.20
C LYS A 319 15.88 3.51 21.67
N ALA A 320 15.15 3.99 20.65
CA ALA A 320 15.33 5.32 20.08
C ALA A 320 15.17 6.38 21.17
N LEU A 321 14.11 6.34 21.95
CA LEU A 321 13.89 7.25 23.09
C LEU A 321 15.00 7.14 24.14
N LYS A 322 15.45 5.93 24.46
CA LYS A 322 16.54 5.72 25.40
C LYS A 322 17.87 6.36 24.96
N TYR A 323 18.14 6.39 23.66
CA TYR A 323 19.32 7.05 23.12
C TYR A 323 19.18 8.57 23.09
N PHE A 324 18.02 9.07 22.76
CA PHE A 324 17.82 10.46 22.37
C PHE A 324 17.17 11.32 23.46
N GLU A 325 16.21 10.78 24.24
CA GLU A 325 15.51 11.56 25.23
C GLU A 325 16.47 12.13 26.29
N GLY A 326 16.44 13.46 26.45
CA GLY A 326 17.33 14.18 27.37
C GLY A 326 18.81 14.22 26.95
N ASN A 327 19.16 13.84 25.71
CA ASN A 327 20.53 13.77 25.22
C ASN A 327 20.69 14.42 23.83
N GLU A 328 20.34 15.71 23.74
CA GLU A 328 20.36 16.52 22.52
C GLU A 328 21.73 16.49 21.81
N GLU A 329 22.83 16.69 22.57
CA GLU A 329 24.19 16.74 22.00
C GLU A 329 24.55 15.40 21.31
N PHE A 330 24.18 14.27 21.93
CA PHE A 330 24.39 12.94 21.36
C PHE A 330 23.56 12.75 20.09
N TYR A 331 22.28 13.13 20.14
CA TYR A 331 21.36 13.07 19.03
C TYR A 331 21.91 13.84 17.81
N LEU A 332 22.20 15.12 17.97
CA LEU A 332 22.70 15.97 16.88
C LEU A 332 24.01 15.44 16.28
N ARG A 333 24.91 14.97 17.14
CA ARG A 333 26.17 14.38 16.69
C ARG A 333 25.93 13.11 15.86
N LYS A 334 25.05 12.21 16.31
CA LYS A 334 24.79 10.95 15.60
C LYS A 334 24.07 11.16 14.27
N HIS A 335 23.16 12.11 14.19
CA HIS A 335 22.55 12.51 12.93
C HIS A 335 23.58 13.06 11.95
N LYS A 336 24.47 13.92 12.40
CA LYS A 336 25.54 14.44 11.54
C LYS A 336 26.48 13.33 11.06
N GLU A 337 26.89 12.42 11.95
CA GLU A 337 27.73 11.27 11.61
C GLU A 337 27.01 10.36 10.57
N PHE A 338 25.72 10.08 10.76
CA PHE A 338 24.93 9.27 9.84
C PHE A 338 24.77 9.96 8.47
N ASN A 339 24.39 11.24 8.44
CA ASN A 339 24.21 11.98 7.20
C ASN A 339 25.51 12.05 6.38
N GLU A 340 26.66 12.23 7.01
CA GLU A 340 27.95 12.20 6.31
C GLU A 340 28.33 10.80 5.83
N TYR A 341 28.06 9.78 6.64
CA TYR A 341 28.31 8.36 6.27
C TYR A 341 27.43 7.92 5.10
N TYR A 342 26.15 8.30 5.13
CA TYR A 342 25.12 7.79 4.20
C TYR A 342 24.80 8.76 3.06
N LYS A 343 25.57 9.84 2.89
CA LYS A 343 25.28 10.96 1.99
C LYS A 343 24.97 10.56 0.54
N GLU A 344 25.68 9.56 0.01
CA GLU A 344 25.48 9.06 -1.37
C GLU A 344 24.17 8.25 -1.51
N ASN A 345 23.54 7.88 -0.41
CA ASN A 345 22.34 7.05 -0.33
C ASN A 345 21.12 7.80 0.24
N LEU A 346 21.23 9.10 0.56
CA LEU A 346 20.12 9.89 1.11
C LEU A 346 18.91 9.95 0.15
N TYR A 347 19.12 9.72 -1.16
CA TYR A 347 18.04 9.59 -2.14
C TYR A 347 17.02 8.49 -1.80
N LYS A 348 17.39 7.49 -0.98
CA LYS A 348 16.48 6.43 -0.53
C LYS A 348 15.34 6.98 0.32
N PHE A 349 15.60 8.00 1.12
CA PHE A 349 14.55 8.70 1.88
C PHE A 349 13.60 9.49 0.95
N LYS A 350 14.12 10.05 -0.17
CA LYS A 350 13.27 10.61 -1.23
C LYS A 350 12.34 9.54 -1.81
N ASN A 351 12.86 8.36 -2.09
CA ASN A 351 12.05 7.25 -2.64
C ASN A 351 10.96 6.79 -1.66
N ILE A 352 11.25 6.79 -0.35
CA ILE A 352 10.26 6.51 0.70
C ILE A 352 9.16 7.59 0.71
N LEU A 353 9.55 8.86 0.65
CA LEU A 353 8.59 9.96 0.61
C LEU A 353 7.67 9.86 -0.61
N VAL A 354 8.24 9.63 -1.80
CA VAL A 354 7.48 9.41 -3.05
C VAL A 354 6.55 8.20 -2.94
N TYR A 355 7.01 7.11 -2.32
CA TYR A 355 6.19 5.92 -2.08
C TYR A 355 4.94 6.23 -1.24
N PHE A 356 5.10 6.92 -0.10
CA PHE A 356 3.97 7.27 0.76
C PHE A 356 3.03 8.28 0.08
N ILE A 357 3.55 9.26 -0.66
CA ILE A 357 2.72 10.20 -1.44
C ILE A 357 1.91 9.44 -2.50
N PHE A 358 2.53 8.53 -3.25
CA PHE A 358 1.82 7.76 -4.27
C PHE A 358 0.71 6.90 -3.68
N ARG A 359 0.98 6.24 -2.55
CA ARG A 359 0.05 5.31 -1.93
C ARG A 359 -1.13 5.98 -1.23
N TYR A 360 -0.91 7.14 -0.59
CA TYR A 360 -1.89 7.70 0.34
C TYR A 360 -2.51 9.03 -0.11
N PHE A 361 -1.83 9.84 -0.91
CA PHE A 361 -2.30 11.18 -1.22
C PHE A 361 -3.70 11.21 -1.83
N MET A 362 -3.99 10.32 -2.78
CA MET A 362 -5.28 10.29 -3.46
C MET A 362 -6.44 9.80 -2.60
N LYS A 363 -6.17 9.19 -1.44
CA LYS A 363 -7.23 8.85 -0.47
C LYS A 363 -7.94 10.08 0.09
N ALA A 364 -7.34 11.26 -0.07
CA ALA A 364 -7.99 12.53 0.24
C ALA A 364 -9.30 12.78 -0.54
N ILE A 365 -9.54 12.06 -1.65
CA ILE A 365 -10.81 12.16 -2.38
C ILE A 365 -12.02 11.71 -1.55
N PHE A 366 -11.80 10.89 -0.51
CA PHE A 366 -12.88 10.37 0.33
C PHE A 366 -13.17 11.24 1.56
N ASP A 367 -12.19 12.03 2.03
CA ASP A 367 -12.28 12.81 3.26
C ASP A 367 -11.92 14.30 3.10
N TYR A 368 -11.46 14.71 1.92
CA TYR A 368 -11.02 16.08 1.60
C TYR A 368 -9.84 16.56 2.45
N ASP A 369 -9.09 15.65 3.07
CA ASP A 369 -7.95 15.97 3.92
C ASP A 369 -6.62 15.65 3.22
N VAL A 370 -6.12 16.55 2.39
CA VAL A 370 -4.81 16.45 1.74
C VAL A 370 -3.67 16.70 2.75
N SER A 371 -3.96 17.48 3.82
CA SER A 371 -2.97 17.82 4.85
C SER A 371 -2.51 16.59 5.62
N ALA A 372 -3.42 15.75 6.13
CA ALA A 372 -3.06 14.53 6.82
C ALA A 372 -2.29 13.56 5.91
N LYS A 373 -2.62 13.50 4.60
CA LYS A 373 -1.94 12.60 3.67
C LYS A 373 -0.48 12.99 3.44
N ILE A 374 -0.19 14.29 3.26
CA ILE A 374 1.21 14.75 3.11
C ILE A 374 1.98 14.65 4.43
N LYS A 375 1.34 14.96 5.57
CA LYS A 375 1.94 14.77 6.89
C LYS A 375 2.29 13.30 7.14
N LEU A 376 1.40 12.36 6.78
CA LEU A 376 1.70 10.93 6.86
C LEU A 376 2.96 10.56 6.08
N ALA A 377 3.10 11.03 4.84
CA ALA A 377 4.27 10.74 4.02
C ALA A 377 5.56 11.32 4.62
N ILE A 378 5.52 12.56 5.07
CA ILE A 378 6.67 13.27 5.66
C ILE A 378 7.08 12.64 7.00
N ILE A 379 6.14 12.49 7.93
CA ILE A 379 6.43 11.98 9.29
C ILE A 379 6.88 10.51 9.23
N SER A 380 6.28 9.69 8.34
CA SER A 380 6.76 8.32 8.10
C SER A 380 8.22 8.30 7.61
N THR A 381 8.57 9.19 6.68
CA THR A 381 9.94 9.29 6.15
C THR A 381 10.92 9.73 7.25
N LEU A 382 10.57 10.73 8.06
CA LEU A 382 11.38 11.17 9.19
C LEU A 382 11.55 10.05 10.22
N THR A 383 10.45 9.36 10.58
CA THR A 383 10.50 8.25 11.54
C THR A 383 11.39 7.11 11.05
N ILE A 384 11.28 6.70 9.79
CA ILE A 384 12.16 5.67 9.19
C ILE A 384 13.62 6.13 9.27
N LYS A 385 13.91 7.41 9.03
CA LYS A 385 15.28 7.94 9.15
C LYS A 385 15.80 7.86 10.57
N GLU A 386 14.98 8.20 11.57
CA GLU A 386 15.37 8.06 12.97
C GLU A 386 15.68 6.62 13.36
N LEU A 387 14.87 5.67 12.90
CA LEU A 387 15.12 4.24 13.10
C LEU A 387 16.41 3.78 12.40
N ALA A 388 16.73 4.36 11.24
CA ALA A 388 17.99 4.13 10.54
C ALA A 388 19.19 4.65 11.34
N VAL A 389 19.08 5.84 11.96
CA VAL A 389 20.12 6.39 12.85
C VAL A 389 20.32 5.50 14.08
N VAL A 390 19.24 4.98 14.67
CA VAL A 390 19.33 4.04 15.80
C VAL A 390 20.04 2.76 15.36
N ARG A 391 19.69 2.20 14.23
CA ARG A 391 20.33 1.00 13.68
C ARG A 391 21.83 1.24 13.40
N PHE A 392 22.18 2.39 12.85
CA PHE A 392 23.58 2.82 12.65
C PHE A 392 24.36 2.86 13.99
N ILE A 393 23.76 3.39 15.05
CA ILE A 393 24.38 3.41 16.39
C ILE A 393 24.59 1.99 16.92
N GLU A 394 23.58 1.13 16.82
CA GLU A 394 23.62 -0.27 17.28
C GLU A 394 24.67 -1.10 16.53
N ASN A 395 24.88 -0.83 15.25
CA ASN A 395 25.85 -1.50 14.40
C ASN A 395 27.25 -0.83 14.47
N ASN A 396 27.57 -0.11 15.53
CA ASN A 396 28.88 0.55 15.72
C ASN A 396 29.23 1.57 14.63
N ASN A 397 28.26 2.35 14.18
CA ASN A 397 28.32 3.34 13.11
C ASN A 397 28.55 2.73 11.72
N GLU A 398 27.99 1.56 11.47
CA GLU A 398 27.85 0.95 10.15
C GLU A 398 26.36 0.82 9.81
N PHE A 399 26.02 1.02 8.54
CA PHE A 399 24.66 0.91 8.04
C PHE A 399 24.67 0.41 6.58
N THR A 400 24.10 -0.75 6.36
CA THR A 400 24.12 -1.45 5.07
C THR A 400 22.85 -1.21 4.25
N GLU A 401 22.83 -1.69 3.01
CA GLU A 401 21.64 -1.73 2.17
C GLU A 401 20.52 -2.58 2.81
N GLU A 402 20.89 -3.71 3.39
CA GLU A 402 19.97 -4.61 4.09
C GLU A 402 19.38 -3.96 5.34
N ASP A 403 20.17 -3.16 6.08
CA ASP A 403 19.65 -2.39 7.21
C ASP A 403 18.57 -1.39 6.77
N MET A 404 18.77 -0.72 5.63
CA MET A 404 17.78 0.22 5.09
C MET A 404 16.50 -0.48 4.65
N VAL A 405 16.62 -1.61 3.97
CA VAL A 405 15.48 -2.45 3.60
C VAL A 405 14.72 -2.91 4.85
N GLU A 406 15.45 -3.40 5.85
CA GLU A 406 14.87 -3.95 7.08
C GLU A 406 14.13 -2.88 7.89
N VAL A 407 14.72 -1.69 8.08
CA VAL A 407 14.08 -0.59 8.82
C VAL A 407 12.82 -0.13 8.11
N SER A 408 12.88 0.07 6.78
CA SER A 408 11.73 0.49 5.98
C SER A 408 10.61 -0.55 6.01
N ARG A 409 10.97 -1.83 5.88
CA ARG A 409 10.05 -2.96 5.88
C ARG A 409 9.34 -3.11 7.23
N ILE A 410 10.09 -3.06 8.34
CA ILE A 410 9.50 -3.21 9.67
C ILE A 410 8.52 -2.06 9.94
N TYR A 411 8.88 -0.82 9.60
CA TYR A 411 7.99 0.32 9.72
C TYR A 411 6.71 0.12 8.91
N SER A 412 6.84 -0.16 7.61
CA SER A 412 5.70 -0.39 6.73
C SER A 412 4.79 -1.52 7.24
N LYS A 413 5.37 -2.62 7.68
CA LYS A 413 4.62 -3.77 8.18
C LYS A 413 3.85 -3.45 9.46
N ASP A 414 4.43 -2.68 10.37
CA ASP A 414 3.79 -2.34 11.66
C ASP A 414 2.72 -1.24 11.51
N ILE A 415 2.92 -0.32 10.58
CA ILE A 415 2.02 0.83 10.41
C ILE A 415 0.96 0.57 9.33
N GLU A 416 1.37 0.10 8.15
CA GLU A 416 0.52 0.04 6.97
C GLU A 416 -0.36 -1.23 6.88
N HIS A 417 -0.12 -2.25 7.71
CA HIS A 417 -0.98 -3.43 7.79
C HIS A 417 -2.14 -3.28 8.79
N SER A 418 -2.38 -2.08 9.26
CA SER A 418 -3.49 -1.73 10.13
C SER A 418 -4.10 -0.42 9.65
N ASP A 419 -5.29 -0.50 9.06
CA ASP A 419 -6.03 0.70 8.66
C ASP A 419 -6.33 1.58 9.88
N GLU A 420 -6.63 0.97 11.03
CA GLU A 420 -6.79 1.66 12.33
C GLU A 420 -5.56 2.51 12.69
N ASN A 421 -4.34 2.03 12.41
CA ASN A 421 -3.13 2.81 12.68
C ASN A 421 -3.00 4.02 11.74
N ILE A 422 -3.35 3.86 10.46
CA ILE A 422 -3.32 4.95 9.49
C ILE A 422 -4.36 6.01 9.86
N GLU A 423 -5.58 5.62 10.18
CA GLU A 423 -6.66 6.52 10.60
C GLU A 423 -6.31 7.25 11.90
N ASN A 424 -5.83 6.53 12.93
CA ASN A 424 -5.40 7.14 14.19
C ASN A 424 -4.25 8.14 14.01
N LEU A 425 -3.26 7.83 13.15
CA LEU A 425 -2.18 8.78 12.86
C LEU A 425 -2.71 10.02 12.16
N GLN A 426 -3.62 9.89 11.21
CA GLN A 426 -4.23 11.03 10.53
C GLN A 426 -5.01 11.93 11.50
N GLU A 427 -5.83 11.35 12.37
CA GLU A 427 -6.53 12.10 13.43
C GLU A 427 -5.55 12.83 14.37
N ILE A 428 -4.46 12.18 14.75
CA ILE A 428 -3.41 12.79 15.60
C ILE A 428 -2.73 13.96 14.87
N PHE A 429 -2.47 13.85 13.57
CA PHE A 429 -1.85 14.91 12.78
C PHE A 429 -2.71 16.17 12.64
N GLU A 430 -4.01 16.05 12.83
CA GLU A 430 -4.95 17.18 12.84
C GLU A 430 -5.12 17.79 14.22
N THR A 431 -5.03 16.96 15.28
CA THR A 431 -5.45 17.37 16.63
C THR A 431 -4.29 17.79 17.54
N GLU A 432 -3.08 17.30 17.31
CA GLU A 432 -1.92 17.54 18.17
C GLU A 432 -1.05 18.67 17.60
N GLU A 433 -0.85 19.75 18.37
CA GLU A 433 -0.05 20.95 17.99
C GLU A 433 1.33 20.62 17.43
N ILE A 434 1.96 19.52 17.88
CA ILE A 434 3.28 19.09 17.45
C ILE A 434 3.35 18.77 15.94
N PHE A 435 2.21 18.49 15.31
CA PHE A 435 2.09 18.20 13.88
C PHE A 435 1.56 19.39 13.06
N GLU A 436 1.50 20.58 13.64
CA GLU A 436 1.28 21.78 12.85
C GLU A 436 2.46 22.03 11.90
N VAL A 437 2.19 22.67 10.78
CA VAL A 437 3.19 22.90 9.74
C VAL A 437 4.41 23.65 10.31
N ASP A 438 4.20 24.67 11.15
CA ASP A 438 5.27 25.46 11.76
C ASP A 438 6.17 24.65 12.72
N GLU A 439 5.68 23.52 13.25
CA GLU A 439 6.46 22.60 14.08
C GLU A 439 7.17 21.52 13.24
N ILE A 440 6.63 21.16 12.05
CA ILE A 440 7.26 20.21 11.13
C ILE A 440 8.38 20.87 10.33
N LEU A 441 8.23 22.12 9.90
CA LEU A 441 9.23 22.84 9.09
C LEU A 441 10.64 22.86 9.72
N PRO A 442 10.81 23.15 11.03
CA PRO A 442 12.13 23.03 11.67
C PRO A 442 12.73 21.62 11.60
N MET A 443 11.88 20.59 11.62
CA MET A 443 12.33 19.21 11.46
C MET A 443 12.95 19.01 10.09
N LEU A 444 12.22 19.37 9.02
CA LEU A 444 12.64 19.20 7.65
C LEU A 444 13.88 20.01 7.29
N MET A 445 13.91 21.29 7.69
CA MET A 445 15.00 22.23 7.34
C MET A 445 16.32 21.96 8.07
N ASN A 446 16.36 21.03 9.04
CA ASN A 446 17.56 20.67 9.80
C ASN A 446 17.87 19.16 9.79
N ASP A 447 17.19 18.36 8.95
CA ASP A 447 17.33 16.92 8.98
C ASP A 447 18.20 16.34 7.85
N PHE A 448 18.05 16.83 6.62
CA PHE A 448 18.69 16.27 5.42
C PHE A 448 19.85 17.12 4.91
#